data_a06a59ba14f955af39ca5d709a311aa6
#
_entry.id   a06a59ba14f955af39ca5d709a311aa6
#
_cell.length_a   1.000
_cell.length_b   1.000
_cell.length_c   1.000
_cell.angle_alpha   90.00
_cell.angle_beta   90.00
_cell.angle_gamma   90.00
#
_symmetry.space_group_name_H-M   'P 1'
#
loop_
_entity.id
_entity.type
_entity.pdbx_description
1 polymer ?
#
loop_
_entity_poly.entity_id
_entity_poly.type
_entity_poly.pdbx_seq_one_letter_code
_entity_poly.pdbx_strand_id
1 'polypeptide(L)'
;MAFRMVIDYEGGSWQPDVDGTFSQDAFAYHVSISCNHCNNPVCTRVCPTGAMHKDELGLVWPDATKCIGCGYCALSCPYHAPKVDRTVGHSVKCDGCSQRAREGSAPVCVEACPLRALEFGPISDLRARHGRVADMPPLPDSSKTAPNLVLSLPVRLEEDESRVLAEGAVCNIRELV
;
A
#
# COMPACT_ATOMS: atom_id res chain seq x y z
N MET A 1 7.87 13.98 5.81
CA MET A 1 7.53 13.08 4.68
C MET A 1 6.86 11.82 5.24
N ALA A 2 5.65 11.49 4.80
CA ALA A 2 4.92 10.31 5.26
C ALA A 2 5.30 9.09 4.43
N PHE A 3 5.51 7.93 5.10
CA PHE A 3 5.80 6.65 4.46
C PHE A 3 4.59 5.70 4.42
N ARG A 4 3.54 6.03 5.17
CA ARG A 4 2.24 5.37 5.12
C ARG A 4 1.18 6.42 4.80
N MET A 5 0.28 6.06 3.92
CA MET A 5 -0.84 6.89 3.50
C MET A 5 -2.14 6.13 3.75
N VAL A 6 -3.23 6.85 3.95
CA VAL A 6 -4.58 6.29 3.94
C VAL A 6 -5.30 6.88 2.74
N ILE A 7 -5.77 6.02 1.87
CA ILE A 7 -6.51 6.41 0.66
C ILE A 7 -7.99 6.25 0.97
N ASP A 8 -8.75 7.32 0.79
CA ASP A 8 -10.19 7.32 0.90
C ASP A 8 -10.79 7.09 -0.48
N TYR A 9 -11.55 6.00 -0.61
CA TYR A 9 -12.16 5.59 -1.86
C TYR A 9 -13.66 5.44 -1.68
N GLU A 10 -14.43 6.11 -2.50
CA GLU A 10 -15.89 6.11 -2.44
C GLU A 10 -16.52 6.04 -3.84
N GLY A 11 -17.76 5.58 -3.90
CA GLY A 11 -18.52 5.51 -5.13
C GLY A 11 -19.99 5.20 -4.87
N GLY A 12 -20.71 4.94 -5.96
CA GLY A 12 -22.14 4.71 -5.93
C GLY A 12 -22.96 6.00 -5.84
N SER A 13 -24.26 5.85 -5.71
CA SER A 13 -25.23 6.95 -5.73
C SER A 13 -26.53 6.60 -5.02
N TRP A 14 -27.38 7.60 -4.83
CA TRP A 14 -28.75 7.46 -4.42
C TRP A 14 -29.66 7.48 -5.65
N GLN A 15 -30.59 6.55 -5.72
CA GLN A 15 -31.56 6.43 -6.81
C GLN A 15 -32.97 6.60 -6.26
N PRO A 16 -33.80 7.52 -6.80
CA PRO A 16 -35.22 7.61 -6.43
C PRO A 16 -35.97 6.44 -7.05
N ASP A 17 -36.78 5.77 -6.25
CA ASP A 17 -37.68 4.71 -6.69
C ASP A 17 -39.07 5.28 -7.05
N VAL A 18 -39.84 4.51 -7.84
CA VAL A 18 -41.17 4.94 -8.35
C VAL A 18 -42.22 5.12 -7.26
N ASP A 19 -42.03 4.55 -6.09
CA ASP A 19 -42.92 4.66 -4.92
C ASP A 19 -42.58 5.82 -3.99
N GLY A 20 -41.57 6.63 -4.34
CA GLY A 20 -41.08 7.77 -3.55
C GLY A 20 -40.09 7.38 -2.47
N THR A 21 -39.62 6.15 -2.43
CA THR A 21 -38.50 5.72 -1.61
C THR A 21 -37.17 5.96 -2.33
N PHE A 22 -36.06 5.69 -1.66
CA PHE A 22 -34.74 5.76 -2.25
C PHE A 22 -34.00 4.45 -2.00
N SER A 23 -33.41 3.92 -3.06
CA SER A 23 -32.38 2.89 -2.98
C SER A 23 -31.00 3.52 -3.08
N GLN A 24 -29.98 2.84 -2.57
CA GLN A 24 -28.61 3.32 -2.65
C GLN A 24 -27.61 2.14 -2.81
N ASP A 25 -26.60 2.38 -3.61
CA ASP A 25 -25.45 1.50 -3.79
C ASP A 25 -24.13 2.17 -3.34
N ALA A 26 -24.26 3.28 -2.61
CA ALA A 26 -23.11 4.04 -2.13
C ALA A 26 -22.20 3.18 -1.23
N PHE A 27 -20.91 3.31 -1.44
CA PHE A 27 -19.88 2.68 -0.64
C PHE A 27 -18.73 3.65 -0.36
N ALA A 28 -18.05 3.44 0.76
CA ALA A 28 -16.81 4.12 1.09
C ALA A 28 -15.93 3.19 1.92
N TYR A 29 -14.62 3.22 1.67
CA TYR A 29 -13.65 2.51 2.47
C TYR A 29 -12.27 3.20 2.46
N HIS A 30 -11.43 2.82 3.42
CA HIS A 30 -10.11 3.38 3.60
C HIS A 30 -9.04 2.31 3.38
N VAL A 31 -8.07 2.59 2.52
CA VAL A 31 -6.95 1.69 2.27
C VAL A 31 -5.67 2.28 2.84
N SER A 32 -5.15 1.67 3.90
CA SER A 32 -3.87 2.08 4.45
C SER A 32 -2.73 1.40 3.72
N ILE A 33 -1.91 2.17 3.01
CA ILE A 33 -0.83 1.67 2.16
C ILE A 33 0.53 2.26 2.53
N SER A 34 1.57 1.46 2.40
CA SER A 34 2.97 1.87 2.50
C SER A 34 3.80 1.10 1.46
N CYS A 35 5.12 1.01 1.63
CA CYS A 35 5.90 0.11 0.79
C CYS A 35 5.50 -1.35 1.06
N ASN A 36 5.19 -2.09 0.00
CA ASN A 36 4.79 -3.49 0.07
C ASN A 36 5.97 -4.46 -0.01
N HIS A 37 7.21 -3.98 -0.08
CA HIS A 37 8.43 -4.80 -0.18
C HIS A 37 8.29 -5.96 -1.19
N CYS A 38 7.76 -5.67 -2.36
CA CYS A 38 7.31 -6.58 -3.41
C CYS A 38 8.29 -7.74 -3.68
N ASN A 39 7.80 -8.89 -4.13
CA ASN A 39 8.67 -9.99 -4.58
C ASN A 39 9.30 -9.72 -5.94
N ASN A 40 8.61 -8.94 -6.78
CA ASN A 40 9.12 -8.47 -8.06
C ASN A 40 9.23 -6.93 -8.06
N PRO A 41 10.16 -6.34 -7.28
CA PRO A 41 10.18 -4.90 -7.05
C PRO A 41 10.71 -4.16 -8.28
N VAL A 42 9.83 -3.42 -8.96
CA VAL A 42 10.23 -2.62 -10.12
C VAL A 42 11.26 -1.55 -9.76
N CYS A 43 11.18 -1.02 -8.54
CA CYS A 43 12.09 0.03 -8.06
C CYS A 43 13.56 -0.43 -7.96
N THR A 44 13.82 -1.72 -7.73
CA THR A 44 15.18 -2.26 -7.74
C THR A 44 15.70 -2.44 -9.15
N ARG A 45 14.83 -2.89 -10.08
CA ARG A 45 15.20 -3.13 -11.48
C ARG A 45 15.57 -1.87 -12.24
N VAL A 46 14.94 -0.74 -11.92
CA VAL A 46 15.19 0.53 -12.59
C VAL A 46 16.32 1.34 -11.95
N CYS A 47 16.90 0.88 -10.85
CA CYS A 47 17.95 1.61 -10.16
C CYS A 47 19.28 1.47 -10.89
N PRO A 48 19.84 2.54 -11.49
CA PRO A 48 21.04 2.44 -12.32
C PRO A 48 22.31 2.14 -11.51
N THR A 49 22.31 2.46 -10.21
CA THR A 49 23.46 2.25 -9.32
C THR A 49 23.33 1.00 -8.44
N GLY A 50 22.18 0.29 -8.51
CA GLY A 50 21.89 -0.81 -7.60
C GLY A 50 21.69 -0.37 -6.14
N ALA A 51 21.55 0.93 -5.88
CA ALA A 51 21.29 1.45 -4.54
C ALA A 51 20.00 0.88 -3.95
N MET A 52 18.93 0.82 -4.75
CA MET A 52 17.68 0.19 -4.33
C MET A 52 17.82 -1.32 -4.43
N HIS A 53 17.76 -2.01 -3.31
CA HIS A 53 17.98 -3.46 -3.24
C HIS A 53 17.00 -4.14 -2.27
N LYS A 54 16.95 -5.44 -2.32
CA LYS A 54 16.18 -6.30 -1.41
C LYS A 54 17.15 -7.03 -0.49
N ASP A 55 16.91 -6.97 0.82
CA ASP A 55 17.76 -7.62 1.82
C ASP A 55 17.36 -9.08 2.12
N GLU A 56 18.07 -9.71 3.04
CA GLU A 56 17.86 -11.10 3.48
C GLU A 56 16.51 -11.33 4.13
N LEU A 57 15.93 -10.31 4.76
CA LEU A 57 14.58 -10.34 5.32
C LEU A 57 13.48 -10.14 4.28
N GLY A 58 13.87 -9.92 3.01
CA GLY A 58 12.94 -9.61 1.95
C GLY A 58 12.44 -8.17 1.95
N LEU A 59 13.08 -7.29 2.72
CA LEU A 59 12.75 -5.88 2.74
C LEU A 59 13.48 -5.14 1.63
N VAL A 60 12.81 -4.19 1.00
CA VAL A 60 13.38 -3.36 -0.07
C VAL A 60 13.68 -1.99 0.49
N TRP A 61 14.89 -1.49 0.33
CA TRP A 61 15.32 -0.16 0.80
C TRP A 61 16.51 0.39 0.01
N PRO A 62 16.75 1.71 0.00
CA PRO A 62 17.86 2.32 -0.71
C PRO A 62 19.13 2.37 0.15
N ASP A 63 20.27 2.00 -0.42
CA ASP A 63 21.59 2.32 0.13
C ASP A 63 21.92 3.79 -0.20
N ALA A 64 21.94 4.63 0.82
CA ALA A 64 22.19 6.06 0.67
C ALA A 64 23.57 6.37 0.09
N THR A 65 24.58 5.48 0.32
CA THR A 65 25.95 5.70 -0.17
C THR A 65 26.09 5.49 -1.68
N LYS A 66 25.18 4.72 -2.28
CA LYS A 66 25.15 4.43 -3.73
C LYS A 66 24.09 5.23 -4.47
N CYS A 67 23.15 5.82 -3.74
CA CYS A 67 22.01 6.50 -4.34
C CYS A 67 22.42 7.87 -4.91
N ILE A 68 22.12 8.09 -6.19
CA ILE A 68 22.40 9.37 -6.88
C ILE A 68 21.18 10.30 -6.95
N GLY A 69 20.06 9.96 -6.29
CA GLY A 69 18.86 10.79 -6.26
C GLY A 69 18.10 10.94 -7.58
N CYS A 70 18.31 10.06 -8.56
CA CYS A 70 17.75 10.19 -9.92
C CYS A 70 16.21 10.10 -9.99
N GLY A 71 15.54 9.55 -9.00
CA GLY A 71 14.08 9.48 -8.92
C GLY A 71 13.42 8.34 -9.70
N TYR A 72 14.14 7.52 -10.47
CA TYR A 72 13.55 6.44 -11.27
C TYR A 72 12.73 5.46 -10.43
N CYS A 73 13.16 5.14 -9.22
CA CYS A 73 12.42 4.29 -8.29
C CYS A 73 11.08 4.92 -7.86
N ALA A 74 11.01 6.23 -7.71
CA ALA A 74 9.79 6.95 -7.38
C ALA A 74 8.80 6.97 -8.55
N LEU A 75 9.29 7.21 -9.77
CA LEU A 75 8.48 7.23 -10.98
C LEU A 75 7.92 5.85 -11.35
N SER A 76 8.68 4.78 -11.08
CA SER A 76 8.31 3.43 -11.49
C SER A 76 7.46 2.68 -10.50
N CYS A 77 7.39 3.13 -9.24
CA CYS A 77 6.63 2.44 -8.19
C CYS A 77 5.14 2.72 -8.34
N PRO A 78 4.29 1.70 -8.60
CA PRO A 78 2.86 1.93 -8.76
C PRO A 78 2.15 2.26 -7.44
N TYR A 79 2.84 2.10 -6.30
CA TYR A 79 2.35 2.47 -4.95
C TYR A 79 2.93 3.80 -4.46
N HIS A 80 3.73 4.49 -5.26
CA HIS A 80 4.39 5.77 -4.91
C HIS A 80 5.18 5.75 -3.59
N ALA A 81 5.73 4.57 -3.23
CA ALA A 81 6.40 4.40 -1.94
C ALA A 81 7.77 5.09 -1.86
N PRO A 82 8.69 4.98 -2.85
CA PRO A 82 9.94 5.73 -2.84
C PRO A 82 9.70 7.22 -3.12
N LYS A 83 10.40 8.07 -2.40
CA LYS A 83 10.41 9.52 -2.61
C LYS A 83 11.87 9.98 -2.65
N VAL A 84 12.16 11.05 -3.38
CA VAL A 84 13.49 11.68 -3.36
C VAL A 84 13.45 12.84 -2.39
N ASP A 85 14.20 12.74 -1.33
CA ASP A 85 14.38 13.84 -0.40
C ASP A 85 15.52 14.74 -0.89
N ARG A 86 15.16 15.95 -1.30
CA ARG A 86 16.10 16.93 -1.86
C ARG A 86 17.06 17.49 -0.81
N THR A 87 16.74 17.39 0.47
CA THR A 87 17.59 17.92 1.55
C THR A 87 18.79 17.01 1.80
N VAL A 88 18.60 15.70 1.63
CA VAL A 88 19.66 14.68 1.78
C VAL A 88 20.20 14.16 0.45
N GLY A 89 19.54 14.48 -0.67
CA GLY A 89 20.02 14.17 -2.02
C GLY A 89 19.85 12.72 -2.47
N HIS A 90 19.09 11.91 -1.75
CA HIS A 90 18.88 10.50 -2.10
C HIS A 90 17.42 10.05 -1.91
N SER A 91 17.11 8.85 -2.42
CA SER A 91 15.79 8.25 -2.24
C SER A 91 15.59 7.79 -0.80
N VAL A 92 14.39 8.02 -0.30
CA VAL A 92 13.91 7.57 1.01
C VAL A 92 12.56 6.85 0.85
N LYS A 93 12.29 5.87 1.70
CA LYS A 93 11.00 5.15 1.75
C LYS A 93 10.90 4.34 3.04
N CYS A 94 9.73 3.77 3.27
CA CYS A 94 9.55 2.77 4.33
C CYS A 94 10.59 1.64 4.17
N ASP A 95 11.34 1.36 5.22
CA ASP A 95 12.33 0.29 5.33
C ASP A 95 11.80 -0.97 6.01
N GLY A 96 10.47 -1.01 6.29
CA GLY A 96 9.84 -2.08 7.07
C GLY A 96 10.23 -2.05 8.55
N CYS A 97 10.78 -0.95 9.05
CA CYS A 97 11.41 -0.85 10.37
C CYS A 97 12.41 -1.99 10.58
N SER A 98 13.32 -2.18 9.64
CA SER A 98 14.21 -3.35 9.52
C SER A 98 14.96 -3.67 10.80
N GLN A 99 15.44 -2.67 11.55
CA GLN A 99 16.10 -2.87 12.83
C GLN A 99 15.13 -3.50 13.84
N ARG A 100 13.93 -2.95 14.00
CA ARG A 100 12.91 -3.49 14.92
C ARG A 100 12.51 -4.91 14.52
N ALA A 101 12.35 -5.17 13.22
CA ALA A 101 12.02 -6.50 12.71
C ALA A 101 13.11 -7.54 13.04
N ARG A 102 14.40 -7.17 12.99
CA ARG A 102 15.52 -8.03 13.41
C ARG A 102 15.50 -8.31 14.92
N GLU A 103 15.03 -7.37 15.71
CA GLU A 103 14.86 -7.49 17.17
C GLU A 103 13.56 -8.21 17.57
N GLY A 104 12.76 -8.66 16.61
CA GLY A 104 11.46 -9.32 16.84
C GLY A 104 10.33 -8.37 17.25
N SER A 105 10.55 -7.06 17.13
CA SER A 105 9.54 -6.03 17.45
C SER A 105 8.72 -5.65 16.24
N ALA A 106 7.45 -5.29 16.47
CA ALA A 106 6.57 -4.84 15.39
C ALA A 106 7.01 -3.45 14.85
N PRO A 107 6.73 -3.15 13.57
CA PRO A 107 6.93 -1.82 13.02
C PRO A 107 6.15 -0.74 13.78
N VAL A 108 6.71 0.46 13.84
CA VAL A 108 6.11 1.60 14.57
C VAL A 108 4.66 1.87 14.14
N CYS A 109 4.37 1.80 12.83
CA CYS A 109 3.01 2.05 12.32
C CYS A 109 2.00 0.98 12.77
N VAL A 110 2.44 -0.24 13.03
CA VAL A 110 1.59 -1.33 13.55
C VAL A 110 1.29 -1.08 15.02
N GLU A 111 2.31 -0.78 15.83
CA GLU A 111 2.14 -0.49 17.25
C GLU A 111 1.31 0.78 17.50
N ALA A 112 1.52 1.81 16.66
CA ALA A 112 0.81 3.07 16.77
C ALA A 112 -0.64 3.02 16.26
N CYS A 113 -1.08 1.94 15.61
CA CYS A 113 -2.43 1.84 15.08
C CYS A 113 -3.46 1.62 16.21
N PRO A 114 -4.33 2.61 16.54
CA PRO A 114 -5.29 2.47 17.63
C PRO A 114 -6.38 1.44 17.31
N LEU A 115 -6.70 1.26 16.03
CA LEU A 115 -7.73 0.33 15.56
C LEU A 115 -7.19 -1.10 15.40
N ARG A 116 -5.89 -1.33 15.61
CA ARG A 116 -5.24 -2.62 15.35
C ARG A 116 -5.53 -3.22 13.97
N ALA A 117 -5.73 -2.33 12.99
CA ALA A 117 -6.02 -2.69 11.61
C ALA A 117 -4.78 -3.09 10.79
N LEU A 118 -3.60 -3.01 11.38
CA LEU A 118 -2.34 -3.31 10.71
C LEU A 118 -1.64 -4.49 11.37
N GLU A 119 -1.18 -5.42 10.55
CA GLU A 119 -0.32 -6.52 10.97
C GLU A 119 0.98 -6.52 10.18
N PHE A 120 2.01 -7.11 10.74
CA PHE A 120 3.31 -7.31 10.10
C PHE A 120 3.89 -8.65 10.53
N GLY A 121 4.41 -9.41 9.57
CA GLY A 121 5.01 -10.71 9.82
C GLY A 121 5.35 -11.44 8.51
N PRO A 122 5.75 -12.71 8.60
CA PRO A 122 5.97 -13.55 7.44
C PRO A 122 4.71 -13.58 6.57
N ILE A 123 4.86 -13.31 5.28
CA ILE A 123 3.72 -13.20 4.36
C ILE A 123 2.94 -14.52 4.22
N SER A 124 3.63 -15.67 4.39
CA SER A 124 2.98 -16.99 4.44
C SER A 124 1.93 -17.08 5.53
N ASP A 125 2.29 -16.60 6.72
CA ASP A 125 1.46 -16.70 7.92
C ASP A 125 0.28 -15.73 7.84
N LEU A 126 0.55 -14.52 7.34
CA LEU A 126 -0.51 -13.52 7.09
C LEU A 126 -1.53 -14.05 6.05
N ARG A 127 -1.03 -14.65 4.96
CA ARG A 127 -1.91 -15.26 3.94
C ARG A 127 -2.69 -16.47 4.45
N ALA A 128 -2.15 -17.23 5.36
CA ALA A 128 -2.86 -18.35 5.97
C ALA A 128 -4.01 -17.90 6.87
N ARG A 129 -3.88 -16.73 7.53
CA ARG A 129 -4.88 -16.17 8.45
C ARG A 129 -5.93 -15.29 7.76
N HIS A 130 -5.53 -14.51 6.78
CA HIS A 130 -6.35 -13.43 6.20
C HIS A 130 -6.65 -13.61 4.71
N GLY A 131 -6.25 -14.74 4.11
CA GLY A 131 -6.42 -14.96 2.68
C GLY A 131 -5.33 -14.29 1.83
N ARG A 132 -5.61 -14.08 0.53
CA ARG A 132 -4.60 -13.65 -0.44
C ARG A 132 -5.00 -12.41 -1.23
N VAL A 133 -6.04 -11.71 -0.80
CA VAL A 133 -6.48 -10.49 -1.48
C VAL A 133 -5.38 -9.44 -1.43
N ALA A 134 -4.95 -8.97 -2.58
CA ALA A 134 -3.97 -7.90 -2.73
C ALA A 134 -4.42 -6.85 -3.75
N ASP A 135 -5.50 -7.14 -4.45
CA ASP A 135 -6.09 -6.31 -5.49
C ASP A 135 -7.42 -5.74 -4.98
N MET A 136 -7.46 -4.45 -4.78
CA MET A 136 -8.66 -3.69 -4.42
C MET A 136 -8.51 -2.27 -4.93
N PRO A 137 -9.49 -1.67 -5.61
CA PRO A 137 -9.42 -0.26 -5.97
C PRO A 137 -9.14 0.63 -4.75
N PRO A 138 -8.35 1.69 -4.87
CA PRO A 138 -7.67 2.16 -6.08
C PRO A 138 -6.25 1.60 -6.26
N LEU A 139 -5.90 0.48 -5.62
CA LEU A 139 -4.57 -0.09 -5.73
C LEU A 139 -4.31 -0.65 -7.15
N PRO A 140 -3.07 -0.62 -7.61
CA PRO A 140 -2.69 -1.19 -8.88
C PRO A 140 -2.74 -2.72 -8.85
N ASP A 141 -2.92 -3.35 -10.01
CA ASP A 141 -2.87 -4.79 -10.21
C ASP A 141 -1.60 -5.41 -9.60
N SER A 142 -1.79 -6.37 -8.71
CA SER A 142 -0.73 -7.03 -7.96
C SER A 142 0.22 -7.85 -8.83
N SER A 143 -0.21 -8.29 -10.01
CA SER A 143 0.63 -9.05 -10.95
C SER A 143 1.87 -8.27 -11.42
N LYS A 144 1.81 -6.93 -11.42
CA LYS A 144 2.89 -6.05 -11.85
C LYS A 144 4.14 -6.15 -10.96
N THR A 145 3.95 -6.33 -9.67
CA THR A 145 5.06 -6.27 -8.70
C THR A 145 5.09 -7.41 -7.69
N ALA A 146 4.06 -8.26 -7.66
CA ALA A 146 3.88 -9.29 -6.63
C ALA A 146 4.08 -8.72 -5.21
N PRO A 147 3.21 -7.81 -4.74
CA PRO A 147 3.36 -7.15 -3.45
C PRO A 147 3.24 -8.15 -2.29
N ASN A 148 4.01 -7.94 -1.25
CA ASN A 148 3.82 -8.62 0.02
C ASN A 148 2.76 -7.88 0.84
N LEU A 149 1.54 -7.93 0.35
CA LEU A 149 0.35 -7.30 0.89
C LEU A 149 -0.75 -8.33 1.02
N VAL A 150 -1.51 -8.22 2.08
CA VAL A 150 -2.80 -8.90 2.27
C VAL A 150 -3.79 -7.85 2.75
N LEU A 151 -4.96 -7.83 2.17
CA LEU A 151 -6.07 -6.96 2.53
C LEU A 151 -7.21 -7.81 3.08
N SER A 152 -7.73 -7.41 4.24
CA SER A 152 -9.03 -7.90 4.70
C SER A 152 -10.09 -6.96 4.16
N LEU A 153 -11.06 -7.52 3.46
CA LEU A 153 -12.16 -6.74 2.91
C LEU A 153 -13.09 -6.26 4.02
N PRO A 154 -13.72 -5.09 3.89
CA PRO A 154 -14.83 -4.70 4.76
C PRO A 154 -15.96 -5.73 4.68
N VAL A 155 -16.60 -6.05 5.79
CA VAL A 155 -17.65 -7.10 5.90
C VAL A 155 -18.74 -6.93 4.84
N ARG A 156 -19.16 -5.71 4.54
CA ARG A 156 -20.17 -5.43 3.50
C ARG A 156 -19.71 -5.72 2.08
N LEU A 157 -18.39 -5.78 1.86
CA LEU A 157 -17.80 -6.10 0.55
C LEU A 157 -17.51 -7.59 0.42
N GLU A 158 -17.42 -8.35 1.52
CA GLU A 158 -17.31 -9.80 1.51
C GLU A 158 -18.62 -10.46 1.06
N GLU A 159 -19.77 -9.81 1.35
CA GLU A 159 -21.11 -10.29 0.97
C GLU A 159 -21.44 -10.04 -0.52
N ASP A 160 -20.76 -9.09 -1.15
CA ASP A 160 -20.99 -8.73 -2.56
C ASP A 160 -19.67 -8.32 -3.23
N GLU A 161 -18.96 -9.31 -3.78
CA GLU A 161 -17.69 -9.11 -4.50
C GLU A 161 -17.81 -8.10 -5.67
N SER A 162 -19.02 -7.94 -6.23
CA SER A 162 -19.24 -6.98 -7.32
C SER A 162 -19.00 -5.54 -6.88
N ARG A 163 -19.25 -5.21 -5.61
CA ARG A 163 -18.99 -3.88 -5.05
C ARG A 163 -17.51 -3.58 -4.80
N VAL A 164 -16.70 -4.62 -4.63
CA VAL A 164 -15.23 -4.43 -4.48
C VAL A 164 -14.60 -3.87 -5.74
N LEU A 165 -15.18 -4.21 -6.89
CA LEU A 165 -14.73 -3.77 -8.22
C LEU A 165 -15.55 -2.60 -8.76
N ALA A 166 -16.50 -2.07 -7.99
CA ALA A 166 -17.32 -0.95 -8.42
C ALA A 166 -16.46 0.30 -8.68
N GLU A 167 -16.82 1.02 -9.72
CA GLU A 167 -16.15 2.26 -10.05
C GLU A 167 -16.40 3.30 -8.95
N GLY A 168 -15.31 3.89 -8.49
CA GLY A 168 -15.31 4.94 -7.48
C GLY A 168 -14.18 5.93 -7.72
N ALA A 169 -14.01 6.84 -6.79
CA ALA A 169 -13.01 7.88 -6.86
C ALA A 169 -12.20 7.98 -5.56
N VAL A 170 -10.95 8.39 -5.67
CA VAL A 170 -10.12 8.78 -4.52
C VAL A 170 -10.52 10.19 -4.10
N CYS A 171 -10.96 10.36 -2.86
CA CYS A 171 -11.52 11.62 -2.36
C CYS A 171 -10.49 12.53 -1.70
N ASN A 172 -9.43 11.94 -1.12
CA ASN A 172 -8.40 12.67 -0.39
C ASN A 172 -7.09 12.84 -1.17
N ILE A 173 -7.15 12.97 -2.48
CA ILE A 173 -5.95 13.02 -3.37
C ILE A 173 -4.94 14.09 -2.95
N ARG A 174 -5.39 15.21 -2.36
CA ARG A 174 -4.53 16.31 -1.90
C ARG A 174 -3.68 15.95 -0.68
N GLU A 175 -4.07 14.95 0.09
CA GLU A 175 -3.37 14.49 1.28
C GLU A 175 -2.31 13.43 0.94
N LEU A 176 -2.37 12.88 -0.27
CA LEU A 176 -1.51 11.79 -0.73
C LEU A 176 -0.24 12.27 -1.45
N VAL A 177 -0.14 13.57 -1.75
CA VAL A 177 0.95 14.18 -2.55
C VAL A 177 2.07 14.73 -1.67
#